data_db2a6b4c17db4d75aa963652a9745478
#
_entry.id   db2a6b4c17db4d75aa963652a9745478
#
_cell.length_a   1.000
_cell.length_b   1.000
_cell.length_c   1.000
_cell.angle_alpha   90.00
_cell.angle_beta   90.00
_cell.angle_gamma   90.00
#
_symmetry.space_group_name_H-M   'P 1'
#
loop_
_entity.id
_entity.type
_entity.pdbx_description
1 polymer ?
#
loop_
_entity_poly.entity_id
_entity_poly.type
_entity_poly.pdbx_seq_one_letter_code
_entity_poly.pdbx_strand_id
1 'polypeptide(L)'
;MTDFNIVYETQSPAFYKFEQIKINMENMRHGFIFYKILFCLFILSSCAHSPEQPVVGLDNWFNRETKAETGELFHYLWTDEEWSGYSRWGEIFESSGAHIITVDRPSWKVLNKLDVYIIVDPDSTSESGSPDYILADDIKVIRKWVRKGGVMAVLANDGPNCEFTHLNNLMETFGMRFNHVTLHPVTGSDYEMGASTDLPGHTLFRGVSKIYMKEISDITLSGRAEPVLTENGRVLMAETKYGKGYVFAVGDPWIYNEYIEHDLLPESFQNRRAAENLTEMLLEKTGKK
;
A
#
# COMPACT_ATOMS: atom_id res chain seq x y z
N MET A 1 -79.97 51.06 43.32
CA MET A 1 -79.47 49.92 44.08
C MET A 1 -79.83 48.66 43.29
N THR A 2 -78.89 48.12 42.58
CA THR A 2 -79.06 46.91 41.79
C THR A 2 -77.87 46.03 42.08
N ASP A 3 -78.11 44.98 42.81
CA ASP A 3 -77.14 43.97 43.18
C ASP A 3 -76.73 43.10 41.97
N PHE A 4 -75.47 43.01 41.66
CA PHE A 4 -74.95 42.05 40.67
C PHE A 4 -74.53 40.82 41.44
N ASN A 5 -75.23 39.68 41.26
CA ASN A 5 -74.84 38.38 41.69
C ASN A 5 -73.85 37.78 40.66
N ILE A 6 -72.60 37.56 41.06
CA ILE A 6 -71.63 36.82 40.27
C ILE A 6 -71.82 35.36 40.60
N VAL A 7 -72.27 34.56 39.64
CA VAL A 7 -72.33 33.08 39.74
C VAL A 7 -70.96 32.51 39.41
N TYR A 8 -70.32 31.94 40.39
CA TYR A 8 -69.11 31.13 40.13
C TYR A 8 -69.54 29.74 39.70
N GLU A 9 -69.31 29.43 38.45
CA GLU A 9 -69.46 28.09 37.92
C GLU A 9 -68.23 27.26 38.36
N THR A 10 -68.47 26.38 39.37
CA THR A 10 -67.43 25.45 39.85
C THR A 10 -67.30 24.30 38.86
N GLN A 11 -66.24 24.31 38.09
CA GLN A 11 -65.92 23.19 37.20
C GLN A 11 -65.74 21.90 38.04
N SER A 12 -66.33 20.81 37.55
CA SER A 12 -66.40 19.51 38.24
C SER A 12 -64.98 18.92 38.39
N PRO A 13 -64.68 18.23 39.51
CA PRO A 13 -63.37 17.53 39.72
C PRO A 13 -63.04 16.52 38.64
N ALA A 14 -64.01 16.04 37.87
CA ALA A 14 -63.81 15.13 36.74
C ALA A 14 -63.12 15.82 35.58
N PHE A 15 -63.32 17.13 35.36
CA PHE A 15 -62.67 17.89 34.26
C PHE A 15 -61.17 18.04 34.48
N TYR A 16 -60.73 18.33 35.69
CA TYR A 16 -59.31 18.38 36.06
C TYR A 16 -58.60 17.06 35.90
N LYS A 17 -59.29 15.94 36.17
CA LYS A 17 -58.71 14.61 36.03
C LYS A 17 -58.55 14.20 34.57
N PHE A 18 -59.42 14.64 33.66
CA PHE A 18 -59.34 14.40 32.24
C PHE A 18 -58.20 15.21 31.59
N GLU A 19 -58.02 16.44 31.97
CA GLU A 19 -56.94 17.33 31.51
C GLU A 19 -55.56 16.80 31.95
N GLN A 20 -55.43 16.35 33.22
CA GLN A 20 -54.22 15.76 33.75
C GLN A 20 -53.83 14.43 33.04
N ILE A 21 -54.81 13.63 32.66
CA ILE A 21 -54.59 12.39 31.90
C ILE A 21 -54.13 12.73 30.45
N LYS A 22 -54.67 13.77 29.82
CA LYS A 22 -54.33 14.19 28.46
C LYS A 22 -52.90 14.73 28.42
N ILE A 23 -52.50 15.58 29.38
CA ILE A 23 -51.13 16.11 29.51
C ILE A 23 -50.14 14.97 29.77
N ASN A 24 -50.47 14.01 30.58
CA ASN A 24 -49.58 12.85 30.83
C ASN A 24 -49.44 11.94 29.60
N MET A 25 -50.49 11.77 28.80
CA MET A 25 -50.41 10.99 27.55
C MET A 25 -49.61 11.72 26.47
N GLU A 26 -49.70 13.07 26.37
CA GLU A 26 -48.87 13.86 25.45
C GLU A 26 -47.40 13.84 25.85
N ASN A 27 -47.07 13.97 27.13
CA ASN A 27 -45.71 13.86 27.65
C ASN A 27 -45.12 12.46 27.43
N MET A 28 -45.92 11.40 27.57
CA MET A 28 -45.48 10.03 27.24
C MET A 28 -45.22 9.84 25.73
N ARG A 29 -46.03 10.45 24.85
CA ARG A 29 -45.82 10.42 23.40
C ARG A 29 -44.52 11.13 23.01
N HIS A 30 -44.24 12.30 23.57
CA HIS A 30 -43.01 13.02 23.35
C HIS A 30 -41.77 12.26 23.89
N GLY A 31 -41.88 11.64 25.06
CA GLY A 31 -40.85 10.77 25.63
C GLY A 31 -40.52 9.56 24.72
N PHE A 32 -41.58 8.91 24.17
CA PHE A 32 -41.40 7.78 23.24
C PHE A 32 -40.80 8.17 21.89
N ILE A 33 -41.12 9.36 21.36
CA ILE A 33 -40.54 9.88 20.14
C ILE A 33 -39.08 10.24 20.39
N PHE A 34 -38.75 10.87 21.51
CA PHE A 34 -37.38 11.22 21.88
C PHE A 34 -36.51 9.96 22.08
N TYR A 35 -37.03 8.91 22.68
CA TYR A 35 -36.34 7.61 22.85
C TYR A 35 -36.11 6.91 21.51
N LYS A 36 -37.06 6.98 20.56
CA LYS A 36 -36.91 6.42 19.21
C LYS A 36 -35.85 7.18 18.41
N ILE A 37 -35.83 8.52 18.51
CA ILE A 37 -34.83 9.36 17.83
C ILE A 37 -33.43 9.11 18.43
N LEU A 38 -33.31 9.02 19.75
CA LEU A 38 -32.04 8.72 20.44
C LEU A 38 -31.53 7.31 20.10
N PHE A 39 -32.44 6.32 20.00
CA PHE A 39 -32.10 4.95 19.61
C PHE A 39 -31.69 4.84 18.14
N CYS A 40 -32.34 5.60 17.21
CA CYS A 40 -31.91 5.69 15.82
C CYS A 40 -30.56 6.39 15.66
N LEU A 41 -30.27 7.43 16.46
CA LEU A 41 -28.96 8.09 16.48
C LEU A 41 -27.86 7.18 17.04
N PHE A 42 -28.18 6.32 18.00
CA PHE A 42 -27.22 5.33 18.54
C PHE A 42 -26.93 4.20 17.55
N ILE A 43 -27.93 3.77 16.74
CA ILE A 43 -27.71 2.76 15.69
C ILE A 43 -26.89 3.35 14.52
N LEU A 44 -27.08 4.63 14.19
CA LEU A 44 -26.29 5.30 13.15
C LEU A 44 -24.82 5.55 13.58
N SER A 45 -24.55 5.65 14.89
CA SER A 45 -23.19 5.83 15.43
C SER A 45 -22.39 4.52 15.50
N SER A 46 -23.04 3.35 15.47
CA SER A 46 -22.34 2.06 15.60
C SER A 46 -21.97 1.40 14.28
N CYS A 47 -22.21 2.07 13.13
CA CYS A 47 -21.76 1.63 11.81
C CYS A 47 -20.61 2.47 11.25
N ALA A 48 -19.83 3.16 12.08
CA ALA A 48 -18.52 3.60 11.66
C ALA A 48 -17.65 2.33 11.51
N HIS A 49 -17.65 1.72 10.33
CA HIS A 49 -16.59 0.79 9.94
C HIS A 49 -15.28 1.56 10.13
N SER A 50 -14.44 1.10 11.05
CA SER A 50 -13.04 1.49 11.04
C SER A 50 -12.55 1.18 9.63
N PRO A 51 -11.88 2.10 8.94
CA PRO A 51 -11.32 1.79 7.62
C PRO A 51 -10.48 0.52 7.77
N GLU A 52 -10.75 -0.47 6.92
CA GLU A 52 -10.03 -1.74 6.96
C GLU A 52 -8.57 -1.46 6.65
N GLN A 53 -7.69 -1.75 7.61
CA GLN A 53 -6.26 -1.50 7.51
C GLN A 53 -5.68 -2.25 6.31
N PRO A 54 -5.00 -1.58 5.36
CA PRO A 54 -4.37 -2.26 4.24
C PRO A 54 -3.31 -3.26 4.71
N VAL A 55 -3.27 -4.44 4.09
CA VAL A 55 -2.28 -5.48 4.37
C VAL A 55 -1.25 -5.53 3.24
N VAL A 56 0.02 -5.33 3.60
CA VAL A 56 1.16 -5.32 2.67
C VAL A 56 2.01 -6.56 2.89
N GLY A 57 2.13 -7.40 1.88
CA GLY A 57 2.95 -8.60 1.89
C GLY A 57 4.25 -8.38 1.13
N LEU A 58 5.40 -8.60 1.78
CA LEU A 58 6.71 -8.67 1.15
C LEU A 58 7.05 -10.12 0.86
N ASP A 59 7.39 -10.42 -0.38
CA ASP A 59 7.81 -11.75 -0.78
C ASP A 59 9.12 -12.16 -0.08
N ASN A 60 9.13 -13.39 0.42
CA ASN A 60 10.33 -14.06 0.90
C ASN A 60 10.31 -15.52 0.42
N TRP A 61 9.88 -15.71 -0.82
CA TRP A 61 9.90 -17.00 -1.50
C TRP A 61 10.82 -16.99 -2.70
N PHE A 62 10.69 -15.98 -3.54
CA PHE A 62 11.49 -15.84 -4.74
C PHE A 62 12.85 -15.19 -4.47
N ASN A 63 12.99 -14.47 -3.35
CA ASN A 63 14.27 -14.04 -2.78
C ASN A 63 14.42 -14.66 -1.40
N ARG A 64 15.43 -15.51 -1.22
CA ARG A 64 15.70 -16.23 0.03
C ARG A 64 17.19 -16.42 0.26
N GLU A 65 17.95 -15.41 0.04
CA GLU A 65 19.36 -15.44 0.30
C GLU A 65 19.65 -15.71 1.78
N THR A 66 20.76 -16.41 2.04
CA THR A 66 21.22 -16.74 3.39
C THR A 66 22.66 -16.34 3.58
N LYS A 67 22.97 -15.77 4.76
CA LYS A 67 24.35 -15.50 5.17
C LYS A 67 25.15 -16.82 5.21
N ALA A 68 26.27 -16.89 4.50
CA ALA A 68 27.08 -18.10 4.38
C ALA A 68 27.56 -18.63 5.75
N GLU A 69 27.81 -17.74 6.72
CA GLU A 69 28.35 -18.07 8.03
C GLU A 69 27.30 -18.61 8.99
N THR A 70 26.05 -18.11 8.92
CA THR A 70 25.01 -18.42 9.91
C THR A 70 23.83 -19.18 9.34
N GLY A 71 23.61 -19.13 8.02
CA GLY A 71 22.41 -19.66 7.37
C GLY A 71 21.15 -18.83 7.64
N GLU A 72 21.29 -17.65 8.25
CA GLU A 72 20.17 -16.73 8.47
C GLU A 72 19.79 -16.04 7.19
N LEU A 73 18.48 -15.83 6.99
CA LEU A 73 17.96 -15.03 5.88
C LEU A 73 18.43 -13.58 6.02
N PHE A 74 18.75 -12.96 4.93
CA PHE A 74 19.14 -11.55 4.87
C PHE A 74 18.69 -10.92 3.53
N HIS A 75 18.96 -9.64 3.33
CA HIS A 75 18.44 -8.79 2.27
C HIS A 75 16.91 -8.61 2.26
N TYR A 76 16.48 -7.43 1.97
CA TYR A 76 15.10 -7.00 1.71
C TYR A 76 14.03 -7.41 2.72
N LEU A 77 14.36 -7.92 3.91
CA LEU A 77 13.37 -8.34 4.90
C LEU A 77 12.82 -7.14 5.70
N TRP A 78 11.55 -7.21 6.10
CA TRP A 78 10.96 -6.26 7.05
C TRP A 78 11.67 -6.24 8.41
N THR A 79 12.32 -7.34 8.77
CA THR A 79 13.06 -7.49 10.04
C THR A 79 14.56 -7.27 9.90
N ASP A 80 15.05 -7.04 8.69
CA ASP A 80 16.44 -6.76 8.43
C ASP A 80 16.71 -5.26 8.65
N GLU A 81 17.46 -4.94 9.71
CA GLU A 81 17.87 -3.60 10.08
C GLU A 81 19.23 -3.20 9.46
N GLU A 82 19.91 -4.14 8.81
CA GLU A 82 21.17 -3.88 8.12
C GLU A 82 20.93 -3.08 6.82
N TRP A 83 22.00 -2.71 6.15
CA TRP A 83 21.98 -1.76 5.02
C TRP A 83 21.02 -2.14 3.90
N SER A 84 21.07 -3.39 3.43
CA SER A 84 20.20 -3.90 2.37
C SER A 84 18.80 -4.33 2.85
N GLY A 85 18.50 -4.14 4.13
CA GLY A 85 17.19 -4.46 4.69
C GLY A 85 16.11 -3.47 4.29
N TYR A 86 14.86 -3.84 4.56
CA TYR A 86 13.67 -3.04 4.30
C TYR A 86 12.89 -2.64 5.56
N SER A 87 13.51 -2.77 6.75
CA SER A 87 12.87 -2.40 8.01
C SER A 87 12.38 -0.94 8.00
N ARG A 88 13.14 -0.02 7.42
CA ARG A 88 12.75 1.41 7.34
C ARG A 88 11.62 1.66 6.35
N TRP A 89 11.56 0.91 5.26
CA TRP A 89 10.40 0.98 4.39
C TRP A 89 9.15 0.37 5.03
N GLY A 90 9.32 -0.70 5.80
CA GLY A 90 8.26 -1.28 6.64
C GLY A 90 7.68 -0.26 7.62
N GLU A 91 8.52 0.49 8.34
CA GLU A 91 8.11 1.58 9.24
C GLU A 91 7.31 2.68 8.51
N ILE A 92 7.65 3.00 7.26
CA ILE A 92 6.90 3.97 6.44
C ILE A 92 5.50 3.41 6.14
N PHE A 93 5.35 2.13 5.79
CA PHE A 93 4.05 1.50 5.59
C PHE A 93 3.21 1.50 6.87
N GLU A 94 3.79 1.10 8.01
CA GLU A 94 3.08 1.06 9.30
C GLU A 94 2.65 2.45 9.75
N SER A 95 3.53 3.46 9.63
CA SER A 95 3.19 4.85 9.94
C SER A 95 2.12 5.43 9.01
N SER A 96 1.97 4.88 7.80
CA SER A 96 0.90 5.19 6.85
C SER A 96 -0.39 4.40 7.11
N GLY A 97 -0.46 3.63 8.20
CA GLY A 97 -1.64 2.89 8.64
C GLY A 97 -1.78 1.50 8.03
N ALA A 98 -0.78 0.96 7.35
CA ALA A 98 -0.80 -0.40 6.83
C ALA A 98 -0.32 -1.43 7.86
N HIS A 99 -0.69 -2.69 7.64
CA HIS A 99 -0.15 -3.85 8.35
C HIS A 99 0.80 -4.60 7.41
N ILE A 100 2.06 -4.77 7.82
CA ILE A 100 3.07 -5.48 7.02
C ILE A 100 3.19 -6.94 7.44
N ILE A 101 3.38 -7.83 6.46
CA ILE A 101 3.64 -9.25 6.69
C ILE A 101 4.68 -9.78 5.70
N THR A 102 5.35 -10.86 6.06
CA THR A 102 6.20 -11.63 5.15
C THR A 102 5.38 -12.72 4.46
N VAL A 103 5.64 -12.97 3.17
CA VAL A 103 4.97 -13.97 2.36
C VAL A 103 5.96 -15.07 1.99
N ASP A 104 5.82 -16.26 2.61
CA ASP A 104 6.69 -17.40 2.32
C ASP A 104 6.44 -18.00 0.93
N ARG A 105 5.19 -18.10 0.51
CA ARG A 105 4.85 -18.58 -0.83
C ARG A 105 3.54 -17.96 -1.31
N PRO A 106 3.51 -17.34 -2.51
CA PRO A 106 2.29 -16.79 -3.06
C PRO A 106 1.31 -17.91 -3.41
N SER A 107 0.16 -17.87 -2.77
CA SER A 107 -0.97 -18.75 -3.10
C SER A 107 -2.25 -17.92 -3.05
N TRP A 108 -3.33 -18.41 -3.66
CA TRP A 108 -4.61 -17.71 -3.57
C TRP A 108 -5.04 -17.46 -2.12
N LYS A 109 -4.80 -18.43 -1.23
CA LYS A 109 -5.15 -18.33 0.20
C LYS A 109 -4.38 -17.20 0.91
N VAL A 110 -3.14 -16.95 0.51
CA VAL A 110 -2.29 -15.88 1.03
C VAL A 110 -2.63 -14.56 0.35
N LEU A 111 -2.51 -14.48 -0.98
CA LEU A 111 -2.67 -13.23 -1.72
C LEU A 111 -4.08 -12.62 -1.56
N ASN A 112 -5.12 -13.44 -1.41
CA ASN A 112 -6.49 -12.93 -1.20
C ASN A 112 -6.69 -12.17 0.13
N LYS A 113 -5.69 -12.19 1.01
CA LYS A 113 -5.68 -11.43 2.27
C LYS A 113 -4.84 -10.15 2.17
N LEU A 114 -4.12 -9.97 1.08
CA LEU A 114 -3.27 -8.83 0.84
C LEU A 114 -3.99 -7.78 0.00
N ASP A 115 -3.62 -6.53 0.22
CA ASP A 115 -3.96 -5.40 -0.63
C ASP A 115 -2.78 -5.02 -1.52
N VAL A 116 -1.56 -5.11 -0.98
CA VAL A 116 -0.31 -4.89 -1.70
C VAL A 116 0.58 -6.14 -1.59
N TYR A 117 1.19 -6.56 -2.69
CA TYR A 117 2.21 -7.61 -2.74
C TYR A 117 3.46 -7.09 -3.41
N ILE A 118 4.59 -7.21 -2.72
CA ILE A 118 5.88 -6.70 -3.15
C ILE A 118 6.79 -7.90 -3.45
N ILE A 119 7.30 -7.97 -4.67
CA ILE A 119 8.33 -8.93 -5.09
C ILE A 119 9.62 -8.13 -5.27
N VAL A 120 10.69 -8.59 -4.65
CA VAL A 120 12.01 -7.96 -4.71
C VAL A 120 13.01 -8.96 -5.20
N ASP A 121 13.79 -8.60 -6.19
CA ASP A 121 15.04 -9.24 -6.62
C ASP A 121 15.00 -10.79 -6.56
N PRO A 122 14.21 -11.45 -7.40
CA PRO A 122 14.16 -12.91 -7.41
C PRO A 122 15.55 -13.55 -7.63
N ASP A 123 15.93 -14.49 -6.77
CA ASP A 123 17.26 -15.10 -6.72
C ASP A 123 17.64 -15.80 -8.02
N SER A 124 18.84 -15.57 -8.45
CA SER A 124 19.54 -16.37 -9.46
C SER A 124 20.28 -17.55 -8.82
N THR A 125 20.78 -18.47 -9.65
CA THR A 125 21.62 -19.60 -9.16
C THR A 125 22.98 -19.17 -8.63
N SER A 126 23.40 -17.92 -8.88
CA SER A 126 24.64 -17.35 -8.31
C SER A 126 24.46 -16.88 -6.87
N GLU A 127 23.25 -16.54 -6.47
CA GLU A 127 22.91 -15.99 -5.15
C GLU A 127 22.39 -17.09 -4.21
N SER A 128 21.50 -17.93 -4.71
CA SER A 128 20.96 -19.07 -3.98
C SER A 128 21.26 -20.38 -4.72
N GLY A 129 21.83 -21.36 -4.02
CA GLY A 129 22.17 -22.65 -4.63
C GLY A 129 20.96 -23.45 -5.14
N SER A 130 19.74 -23.09 -4.72
CA SER A 130 18.47 -23.70 -5.15
C SER A 130 17.34 -22.67 -5.09
N PRO A 131 17.31 -21.70 -6.02
CA PRO A 131 16.31 -20.64 -6.00
C PRO A 131 14.90 -21.18 -6.31
N ASP A 132 13.90 -20.58 -5.71
CA ASP A 132 12.50 -20.81 -5.98
C ASP A 132 12.04 -19.89 -7.12
N TYR A 133 11.87 -20.44 -8.32
CA TYR A 133 11.47 -19.68 -9.50
C TYR A 133 9.96 -19.39 -9.55
N ILE A 134 9.60 -18.28 -10.20
CA ILE A 134 8.20 -17.93 -10.51
C ILE A 134 7.66 -18.88 -11.59
N LEU A 135 6.88 -19.87 -11.20
CA LEU A 135 6.37 -20.89 -12.10
C LEU A 135 4.98 -20.51 -12.68
N ALA A 136 4.53 -21.28 -13.68
CA ALA A 136 3.25 -21.01 -14.36
C ALA A 136 2.03 -20.96 -13.42
N ASP A 137 2.01 -21.73 -12.36
CA ASP A 137 0.92 -21.70 -11.36
C ASP A 137 0.98 -20.45 -10.49
N ASP A 138 2.18 -19.97 -10.13
CA ASP A 138 2.36 -18.70 -9.40
C ASP A 138 1.89 -17.53 -10.26
N ILE A 139 2.31 -17.49 -11.54
CA ILE A 139 1.85 -16.48 -12.52
C ILE A 139 0.31 -16.46 -12.60
N LYS A 140 -0.32 -17.61 -12.70
CA LYS A 140 -1.78 -17.72 -12.78
C LYS A 140 -2.49 -17.18 -11.53
N VAL A 141 -1.94 -17.46 -10.35
CA VAL A 141 -2.48 -16.99 -9.07
C VAL A 141 -2.28 -15.48 -8.92
N ILE A 142 -1.07 -14.98 -9.16
CA ILE A 142 -0.72 -13.56 -9.06
C ILE A 142 -1.56 -12.73 -10.05
N ARG A 143 -1.62 -13.13 -11.32
CA ARG A 143 -2.46 -12.46 -12.34
C ARG A 143 -3.92 -12.39 -11.94
N LYS A 144 -4.47 -13.51 -11.42
CA LYS A 144 -5.86 -13.55 -10.96
C LYS A 144 -6.09 -12.57 -9.82
N TRP A 145 -5.15 -12.48 -8.89
CA TRP A 145 -5.23 -11.60 -7.73
C TRP A 145 -5.14 -10.13 -8.16
N VAL A 146 -4.15 -9.74 -8.96
CA VAL A 146 -4.06 -8.38 -9.51
C VAL A 146 -5.33 -8.01 -10.27
N ARG A 147 -5.81 -8.90 -11.17
CA ARG A 147 -7.04 -8.65 -11.95
C ARG A 147 -8.25 -8.35 -11.07
N LYS A 148 -8.31 -8.86 -9.84
CA LYS A 148 -9.40 -8.66 -8.88
C LYS A 148 -9.27 -7.39 -8.03
N GLY A 149 -8.15 -6.70 -8.10
CA GLY A 149 -7.93 -5.44 -7.40
C GLY A 149 -6.64 -5.38 -6.58
N GLY A 150 -5.84 -6.45 -6.57
CA GLY A 150 -4.54 -6.45 -5.90
C GLY A 150 -3.57 -5.44 -6.50
N VAL A 151 -2.75 -4.84 -5.67
CA VAL A 151 -1.69 -3.90 -6.04
C VAL A 151 -0.35 -4.61 -5.93
N MET A 152 0.38 -4.74 -7.04
CA MET A 152 1.69 -5.40 -7.07
C MET A 152 2.80 -4.37 -7.31
N ALA A 153 3.87 -4.46 -6.53
CA ALA A 153 5.12 -3.77 -6.80
C ALA A 153 6.21 -4.81 -7.06
N VAL A 154 7.01 -4.59 -8.11
CA VAL A 154 8.16 -5.43 -8.45
C VAL A 154 9.40 -4.55 -8.50
N LEU A 155 10.33 -4.82 -7.62
CA LEU A 155 11.63 -4.18 -7.56
C LEU A 155 12.64 -5.24 -8.00
N ALA A 156 13.07 -5.17 -9.26
CA ALA A 156 14.07 -6.10 -9.80
C ALA A 156 15.48 -5.65 -9.41
N ASN A 157 16.47 -6.16 -10.07
CA ASN A 157 17.86 -5.75 -9.96
C ASN A 157 18.49 -5.69 -11.36
N ASP A 158 19.81 -5.54 -11.47
CA ASP A 158 20.49 -5.55 -12.77
C ASP A 158 20.69 -6.97 -13.32
N GLY A 159 21.20 -7.05 -14.55
CA GLY A 159 21.32 -8.30 -15.30
C GLY A 159 21.99 -9.47 -14.59
N PRO A 160 23.12 -9.29 -13.89
CA PRO A 160 23.81 -10.37 -13.18
C PRO A 160 23.12 -10.85 -11.91
N ASN A 161 22.34 -9.98 -11.26
CA ASN A 161 21.88 -10.15 -9.88
C ASN A 161 20.40 -10.54 -9.76
N CYS A 162 19.62 -10.55 -10.85
CA CYS A 162 18.20 -10.91 -10.82
C CYS A 162 17.89 -12.05 -11.77
N GLU A 163 17.01 -12.95 -11.37
CA GLU A 163 16.50 -14.03 -12.23
C GLU A 163 15.41 -13.52 -13.17
N PHE A 164 15.77 -13.05 -14.34
CA PHE A 164 14.84 -12.45 -15.30
C PHE A 164 14.03 -13.45 -16.12
N THR A 165 14.47 -14.69 -16.27
CA THR A 165 13.79 -15.64 -17.17
C THR A 165 12.36 -15.91 -16.69
N HIS A 166 12.20 -16.28 -15.44
CA HIS A 166 10.91 -16.59 -14.84
C HIS A 166 10.17 -15.32 -14.39
N LEU A 167 10.89 -14.32 -13.88
CA LEU A 167 10.30 -13.00 -13.57
C LEU A 167 9.63 -12.40 -14.79
N ASN A 168 10.28 -12.41 -15.95
CA ASN A 168 9.72 -11.88 -17.19
C ASN A 168 8.49 -12.66 -17.69
N ASN A 169 8.39 -13.96 -17.44
CA ASN A 169 7.17 -14.71 -17.75
C ASN A 169 5.95 -14.17 -16.97
N LEU A 170 6.16 -13.67 -15.76
CA LEU A 170 5.12 -12.96 -14.99
C LEU A 170 4.90 -11.54 -15.55
N MET A 171 5.96 -10.76 -15.72
CA MET A 171 5.88 -9.34 -16.04
C MET A 171 5.36 -9.07 -17.44
N GLU A 172 5.64 -9.93 -18.41
CA GLU A 172 5.08 -9.84 -19.77
C GLU A 172 3.55 -9.92 -19.77
N THR A 173 2.95 -10.59 -18.79
CA THR A 173 1.48 -10.63 -18.65
C THR A 173 0.88 -9.27 -18.32
N PHE A 174 1.70 -8.33 -17.86
CA PHE A 174 1.35 -6.95 -17.52
C PHE A 174 1.90 -5.93 -18.53
N GLY A 175 2.55 -6.42 -19.58
CA GLY A 175 3.12 -5.58 -20.65
C GLY A 175 4.48 -4.98 -20.32
N MET A 176 5.21 -5.56 -19.39
CA MET A 176 6.54 -5.13 -18.96
C MET A 176 7.53 -6.29 -19.14
N ARG A 177 8.77 -5.99 -19.50
CA ARG A 177 9.87 -6.95 -19.58
C ARG A 177 11.15 -6.28 -19.12
N PHE A 178 11.78 -6.78 -18.08
CA PHE A 178 13.11 -6.35 -17.66
C PHE A 178 14.17 -6.84 -18.66
N ASN A 179 15.12 -5.97 -18.97
CA ASN A 179 16.21 -6.29 -19.87
C ASN A 179 17.46 -6.68 -19.08
N HIS A 180 18.24 -7.60 -19.63
CA HIS A 180 19.48 -8.07 -18.99
C HIS A 180 20.62 -7.09 -19.25
N VAL A 181 20.61 -5.97 -18.54
CA VAL A 181 21.57 -4.88 -18.60
C VAL A 181 21.92 -4.37 -17.22
N THR A 182 23.05 -3.67 -17.11
CA THR A 182 23.44 -2.92 -15.91
C THR A 182 23.62 -1.46 -16.32
N LEU A 183 22.74 -0.59 -15.83
CA LEU A 183 22.83 0.86 -15.95
C LEU A 183 23.26 1.44 -14.60
N HIS A 184 23.68 2.71 -14.57
CA HIS A 184 24.19 3.37 -13.37
C HIS A 184 25.26 2.55 -12.62
N PRO A 185 26.35 2.14 -13.29
CA PRO A 185 27.43 1.40 -12.63
C PRO A 185 28.20 2.35 -11.70
N VAL A 186 27.93 2.26 -10.40
CA VAL A 186 28.54 3.13 -9.38
C VAL A 186 29.88 2.55 -8.93
N THR A 187 30.92 3.40 -8.87
CA THR A 187 32.25 3.02 -8.41
C THR A 187 32.58 3.70 -7.07
N GLY A 188 32.83 2.90 -6.06
CA GLY A 188 33.13 3.40 -4.72
C GLY A 188 31.99 4.21 -4.15
N SER A 189 32.26 5.41 -3.63
CA SER A 189 31.28 6.33 -3.06
C SER A 189 30.90 7.49 -4.01
N ASP A 190 31.08 7.32 -5.32
CA ASP A 190 30.63 8.31 -6.30
C ASP A 190 29.13 8.15 -6.57
N TYR A 191 28.33 8.59 -5.61
CA TYR A 191 26.87 8.48 -5.66
C TYR A 191 26.23 9.24 -6.83
N GLU A 192 26.93 10.24 -7.41
CA GLU A 192 26.43 10.98 -8.58
C GLU A 192 26.29 10.08 -9.82
N MET A 193 27.03 8.98 -9.90
CA MET A 193 26.92 8.01 -10.99
C MET A 193 25.56 7.25 -10.97
N GLY A 194 24.91 7.19 -9.80
CA GLY A 194 23.58 6.59 -9.64
C GLY A 194 22.45 7.63 -9.51
N ALA A 195 22.73 8.90 -9.80
CA ALA A 195 21.76 9.97 -9.63
C ALA A 195 20.77 10.08 -10.80
N SER A 196 19.47 10.07 -10.49
CA SER A 196 18.40 10.48 -11.40
C SER A 196 17.87 11.84 -10.98
N THR A 197 17.95 12.84 -11.87
CA THR A 197 17.57 14.24 -11.61
C THR A 197 16.53 14.79 -12.58
N ASP A 198 16.35 14.19 -13.76
CA ASP A 198 15.28 14.55 -14.69
C ASP A 198 14.01 13.76 -14.35
N LEU A 199 13.43 14.11 -13.19
CA LEU A 199 12.27 13.41 -12.63
C LEU A 199 10.98 14.00 -13.22
N PRO A 200 10.07 13.16 -13.76
CA PRO A 200 8.82 13.62 -14.35
C PRO A 200 7.83 14.11 -13.28
N GLY A 201 6.78 14.82 -13.73
CA GLY A 201 5.68 15.27 -12.85
C GLY A 201 4.76 14.15 -12.37
N HIS A 202 5.33 13.05 -11.89
CA HIS A 202 4.61 11.89 -11.35
C HIS A 202 4.46 11.99 -9.83
N THR A 203 3.40 11.37 -9.24
CA THR A 203 3.15 11.40 -7.79
C THR A 203 4.31 10.84 -6.97
N LEU A 204 5.00 9.84 -7.49
CA LEU A 204 6.21 9.26 -6.89
C LEU A 204 7.30 10.31 -6.62
N PHE A 205 7.41 11.32 -7.48
CA PHE A 205 8.45 12.35 -7.38
C PHE A 205 7.94 13.68 -6.82
N ARG A 206 6.79 13.69 -6.16
CA ARG A 206 6.24 14.91 -5.54
C ARG A 206 7.16 15.44 -4.44
N GLY A 207 7.75 16.62 -4.67
CA GLY A 207 8.71 17.23 -3.77
C GLY A 207 10.08 16.53 -3.76
N VAL A 208 10.39 15.77 -4.80
CA VAL A 208 11.67 15.08 -5.02
C VAL A 208 12.33 15.67 -6.24
N SER A 209 13.59 16.01 -6.14
CA SER A 209 14.41 16.55 -7.25
C SER A 209 15.58 15.64 -7.65
N LYS A 210 15.92 14.66 -6.79
CA LYS A 210 17.05 13.77 -7.02
C LYS A 210 16.87 12.48 -6.22
N ILE A 211 17.00 11.34 -6.88
CA ILE A 211 17.05 10.02 -6.26
C ILE A 211 18.30 9.26 -6.67
N TYR A 212 18.66 8.27 -5.89
CA TYR A 212 19.77 7.37 -6.13
C TYR A 212 19.25 5.98 -6.47
N MET A 213 19.74 5.43 -7.58
CA MET A 213 19.57 4.04 -7.99
C MET A 213 20.88 3.55 -8.58
N LYS A 214 21.31 2.36 -8.25
CA LYS A 214 22.59 1.84 -8.72
C LYS A 214 22.41 0.46 -9.33
N GLU A 215 23.18 0.18 -10.37
CA GLU A 215 23.19 -1.16 -11.01
C GLU A 215 21.78 -1.61 -11.42
N ILE A 216 21.08 -0.73 -12.14
CA ILE A 216 19.67 -0.88 -12.48
C ILE A 216 19.47 -1.53 -13.86
N SER A 217 18.45 -2.37 -14.03
CA SER A 217 17.93 -2.80 -15.32
C SER A 217 16.89 -1.82 -15.88
N ASP A 218 16.76 -1.77 -17.21
CA ASP A 218 15.64 -1.07 -17.85
C ASP A 218 14.49 -2.02 -18.22
N ILE A 219 13.36 -1.42 -18.62
CA ILE A 219 12.11 -2.12 -18.87
C ILE A 219 11.65 -1.85 -20.30
N THR A 220 11.42 -2.89 -21.08
CA THR A 220 10.72 -2.81 -22.35
C THR A 220 9.21 -2.88 -22.12
N LEU A 221 8.47 -1.93 -22.68
CA LEU A 221 7.03 -1.81 -22.50
C LEU A 221 6.26 -2.30 -23.72
N SER A 222 5.08 -2.84 -23.47
CA SER A 222 4.10 -3.25 -24.46
C SER A 222 2.67 -3.06 -23.95
N GLY A 223 1.71 -3.08 -24.86
CA GLY A 223 0.30 -3.02 -24.50
C GLY A 223 -0.13 -1.72 -23.84
N ARG A 224 -0.49 -1.77 -22.55
CA ARG A 224 -0.99 -0.63 -21.75
C ARG A 224 -0.03 -0.17 -20.66
N ALA A 225 1.15 -0.76 -20.60
CA ALA A 225 2.17 -0.34 -19.66
C ALA A 225 2.70 1.05 -20.06
N GLU A 226 2.88 1.91 -19.07
CA GLU A 226 3.28 3.30 -19.24
C GLU A 226 4.57 3.55 -18.44
N PRO A 227 5.49 4.39 -18.94
CA PRO A 227 6.70 4.74 -18.22
C PRO A 227 6.39 5.69 -17.06
N VAL A 228 7.03 5.46 -15.92
CA VAL A 228 7.04 6.35 -14.74
C VAL A 228 8.31 7.17 -14.69
N LEU A 229 9.46 6.57 -14.99
CA LEU A 229 10.76 7.25 -15.12
C LEU A 229 11.45 6.75 -16.38
N THR A 230 11.93 7.69 -17.18
CA THR A 230 12.71 7.41 -18.40
C THR A 230 13.98 8.26 -18.41
N GLU A 231 15.11 7.63 -18.62
CA GLU A 231 16.40 8.30 -18.78
C GLU A 231 17.07 7.86 -20.08
N ASN A 232 17.58 8.81 -20.84
CA ASN A 232 18.28 8.54 -22.11
C ASN A 232 17.52 7.59 -23.06
N GLY A 233 16.16 7.68 -23.04
CA GLY A 233 15.28 6.83 -23.83
C GLY A 233 15.07 5.42 -23.28
N ARG A 234 15.55 5.11 -22.07
CA ARG A 234 15.37 3.85 -21.35
C ARG A 234 14.38 4.02 -20.22
N VAL A 235 13.42 3.11 -20.11
CA VAL A 235 12.42 3.13 -19.04
C VAL A 235 13.02 2.42 -17.82
N LEU A 236 13.19 3.15 -16.72
CA LEU A 236 13.72 2.64 -15.45
C LEU A 236 12.61 2.22 -14.47
N MET A 237 11.47 2.94 -14.54
CA MET A 237 10.27 2.62 -13.76
C MET A 237 9.04 2.66 -14.66
N ALA A 238 8.10 1.77 -14.42
CA ALA A 238 6.88 1.65 -15.21
C ALA A 238 5.67 1.28 -14.35
N GLU A 239 4.48 1.54 -14.89
CA GLU A 239 3.22 1.17 -14.26
C GLU A 239 2.18 0.66 -15.26
N THR A 240 1.18 -0.09 -14.78
CA THR A 240 0.02 -0.46 -15.58
C THR A 240 -1.19 -0.79 -14.71
N LYS A 241 -2.39 -0.57 -15.27
CA LYS A 241 -3.64 -1.11 -14.71
C LYS A 241 -3.93 -2.46 -15.34
N TYR A 242 -4.25 -3.46 -14.52
CA TYR A 242 -4.63 -4.77 -14.99
C TYR A 242 -5.92 -5.26 -14.33
N GLY A 243 -7.00 -5.27 -15.09
CA GLY A 243 -8.34 -5.52 -14.54
C GLY A 243 -8.76 -4.40 -13.57
N LYS A 244 -8.97 -4.76 -12.31
CA LYS A 244 -9.25 -3.80 -11.22
C LYS A 244 -7.99 -3.40 -10.45
N GLY A 245 -6.88 -4.11 -10.64
CA GLY A 245 -5.65 -3.91 -9.91
C GLY A 245 -4.63 -3.06 -10.65
N TYR A 246 -3.46 -3.01 -10.06
CA TYR A 246 -2.37 -2.13 -10.47
C TYR A 246 -1.02 -2.83 -10.30
N VAL A 247 -0.08 -2.54 -11.18
CA VAL A 247 1.29 -3.04 -11.12
C VAL A 247 2.26 -1.88 -11.30
N PHE A 248 3.22 -1.76 -10.39
CA PHE A 248 4.39 -0.90 -10.49
C PHE A 248 5.63 -1.77 -10.64
N ALA A 249 6.60 -1.32 -11.42
CA ALA A 249 7.87 -2.01 -11.64
C ALA A 249 9.03 -1.03 -11.68
N VAL A 250 10.16 -1.42 -11.12
CA VAL A 250 11.44 -0.70 -11.16
C VAL A 250 12.58 -1.70 -11.28
N GLY A 251 13.64 -1.33 -11.98
CA GLY A 251 14.79 -2.20 -12.25
C GLY A 251 15.85 -2.26 -11.16
N ASP A 252 15.58 -1.76 -9.97
CA ASP A 252 16.50 -1.69 -8.83
C ASP A 252 15.70 -1.78 -7.51
N PRO A 253 16.16 -2.54 -6.51
CA PRO A 253 15.54 -2.56 -5.18
C PRO A 253 15.84 -1.30 -4.33
N TRP A 254 16.07 -0.19 -4.89
CA TRP A 254 16.57 1.14 -4.50
C TRP A 254 16.10 1.76 -3.17
N ILE A 255 15.21 1.07 -2.43
CA ILE A 255 14.63 1.55 -1.17
C ILE A 255 15.27 0.82 0.03
N TYR A 256 16.56 0.64 -0.02
CA TYR A 256 17.36 0.07 1.08
C TYR A 256 17.36 0.97 2.30
N ASN A 257 17.54 0.38 3.48
CA ASN A 257 17.71 1.12 4.73
C ASN A 257 18.79 2.19 4.63
N GLU A 258 19.95 1.83 4.09
CA GLU A 258 21.10 2.72 3.92
C GLU A 258 20.81 3.97 3.06
N TYR A 259 19.87 3.87 2.13
CA TYR A 259 19.50 5.01 1.26
C TYR A 259 18.33 5.81 1.81
N ILE A 260 17.43 5.18 2.57
CA ILE A 260 16.32 5.85 3.23
C ILE A 260 16.81 6.67 4.43
N GLU A 261 17.78 6.16 5.20
CA GLU A 261 18.28 6.82 6.41
C GLU A 261 19.38 7.85 6.14
N HIS A 262 19.89 7.93 4.92
CA HIS A 262 21.02 8.78 4.55
C HIS A 262 22.36 8.44 5.25
N ASP A 263 22.51 7.23 5.79
CA ASP A 263 23.77 6.81 6.42
C ASP A 263 24.92 6.81 5.42
N LEU A 264 24.62 6.51 4.15
CA LEU A 264 25.60 6.49 3.06
C LEU A 264 25.35 7.58 2.02
N LEU A 265 24.10 8.01 1.78
CA LEU A 265 23.79 8.98 0.75
C LEU A 265 23.97 10.43 1.23
N PRO A 266 24.57 11.31 0.40
CA PRO A 266 24.52 12.75 0.63
C PRO A 266 23.08 13.27 0.80
N GLU A 267 22.87 14.28 1.65
CA GLU A 267 21.55 14.89 1.94
C GLU A 267 20.81 15.43 0.69
N SER A 268 21.53 15.64 -0.43
CA SER A 268 20.92 16.07 -1.68
C SER A 268 20.05 15.00 -2.33
N PHE A 269 20.23 13.72 -2.00
CA PHE A 269 19.38 12.63 -2.46
C PHE A 269 18.14 12.51 -1.60
N GLN A 270 17.01 12.22 -2.20
CA GLN A 270 15.70 12.25 -1.54
C GLN A 270 14.97 10.89 -1.61
N ASN A 271 15.74 9.79 -1.50
CA ASN A 271 15.20 8.42 -1.56
C ASN A 271 14.12 8.18 -0.51
N ARG A 272 14.31 8.67 0.73
CA ARG A 272 13.29 8.58 1.78
C ARG A 272 11.97 9.22 1.35
N ARG A 273 12.02 10.45 0.80
CA ARG A 273 10.81 11.13 0.35
C ARG A 273 10.13 10.40 -0.80
N ALA A 274 10.91 9.85 -1.72
CA ALA A 274 10.38 9.05 -2.81
C ALA A 274 9.80 7.71 -2.32
N ALA A 275 10.40 7.07 -1.31
CA ALA A 275 9.84 5.88 -0.65
C ALA A 275 8.50 6.18 0.04
N GLU A 276 8.38 7.32 0.74
CA GLU A 276 7.12 7.80 1.33
C GLU A 276 6.04 7.99 0.25
N ASN A 277 6.39 8.64 -0.86
CA ASN A 277 5.47 8.87 -1.97
C ASN A 277 5.06 7.54 -2.66
N LEU A 278 5.99 6.59 -2.82
CA LEU A 278 5.70 5.26 -3.38
C LEU A 278 4.73 4.51 -2.46
N THR A 279 4.99 4.51 -1.16
CA THR A 279 4.12 3.89 -0.16
C THR A 279 2.71 4.46 -0.23
N GLU A 280 2.58 5.81 -0.20
CA GLU A 280 1.28 6.49 -0.33
C GLU A 280 0.58 6.11 -1.64
N MET A 281 1.30 6.11 -2.76
CA MET A 281 0.77 5.73 -4.06
C MET A 281 0.25 4.28 -4.08
N LEU A 282 1.03 3.32 -3.58
CA LEU A 282 0.62 1.92 -3.54
C LEU A 282 -0.63 1.73 -2.67
N LEU A 283 -0.69 2.36 -1.50
CA LEU A 283 -1.84 2.30 -0.60
C LEU A 283 -3.08 2.94 -1.22
N GLU A 284 -2.95 4.08 -1.90
CA GLU A 284 -4.06 4.72 -2.61
C GLU A 284 -4.66 3.83 -3.71
N LYS A 285 -3.82 3.05 -4.42
CA LYS A 285 -4.29 2.12 -5.46
C LYS A 285 -5.13 0.97 -4.92
N THR A 286 -5.06 0.64 -3.63
CA THR A 286 -5.91 -0.39 -3.00
C THR A 286 -7.37 0.04 -2.89
N GLY A 287 -7.65 1.35 -2.91
CA GLY A 287 -8.98 1.91 -2.69
C GLY A 287 -9.45 1.85 -1.23
N LYS A 288 -8.63 1.41 -0.30
CA LYS A 288 -8.83 1.47 1.16
C LYS A 288 -8.28 2.81 1.67
N LYS A 289 -9.10 3.58 2.37
CA LYS A 289 -8.71 4.84 3.04
C LYS A 289 -9.18 4.80 4.48
#